data_1bda2c4f2fc8975e3c9178699f96be2b
#
_entry.id   1bda2c4f2fc8975e3c9178699f96be2b
#
_cell.length_a   1.000
_cell.length_b   1.000
_cell.length_c   1.000
_cell.angle_alpha   90.00
_cell.angle_beta   90.00
_cell.angle_gamma   90.00
#
_symmetry.space_group_name_H-M   'P 1'
#
loop_
_entity.id
_entity.type
_entity.pdbx_description
1 polymer ?
#
loop_
_entity_poly.entity_id
_entity_poly.type
_entity_poly.pdbx_seq_one_letter_code
_entity_poly.pdbx_strand_id
1 'polypeptide(L)'
;MFSAEEIQSIDKKYFNIIAVNEYDVTIMSRNTGHFWYLHNPEYPERGTVILFHRHNGCLPYHFQRRENSLRTAVRYVRKHDRYQMNERKR
;
A
#
# COMPACT_ATOMS: atom_id res chain seq x y z
N MET A 1 -7.76 -10.79 -8.50
CA MET A 1 -6.60 -11.07 -7.63
C MET A 1 -5.33 -10.46 -8.20
N PHE A 2 -4.35 -10.23 -7.35
CA PHE A 2 -3.07 -9.70 -7.78
C PHE A 2 -2.27 -10.78 -8.51
N SER A 3 -1.61 -10.40 -9.60
CA SER A 3 -0.73 -11.33 -10.30
C SER A 3 0.61 -11.45 -9.58
N ALA A 4 1.31 -12.55 -9.82
CA ALA A 4 2.66 -12.73 -9.27
C ALA A 4 3.59 -11.60 -9.72
N GLU A 5 3.46 -11.14 -10.97
CA GLU A 5 4.28 -10.05 -11.51
C GLU A 5 4.03 -8.74 -10.77
N GLU A 6 2.76 -8.43 -10.49
CA GLU A 6 2.42 -7.23 -9.74
C GLU A 6 3.02 -7.25 -8.33
N ILE A 7 2.91 -8.39 -7.65
CA ILE A 7 3.47 -8.55 -6.31
C ILE A 7 4.98 -8.41 -6.33
N GLN A 8 5.64 -9.04 -7.31
CA GLN A 8 7.10 -8.97 -7.44
C GLN A 8 7.60 -7.57 -7.80
N SER A 9 6.74 -6.73 -8.37
CA SER A 9 7.11 -5.37 -8.75
C SER A 9 7.21 -4.42 -7.56
N ILE A 10 6.75 -4.84 -6.37
CA ILE A 10 6.86 -4.01 -5.17
C ILE A 10 8.34 -3.91 -4.79
N ASP A 11 8.84 -2.67 -4.68
CA ASP A 11 10.25 -2.42 -4.38
C ASP A 11 10.56 -2.76 -2.91
N LYS A 12 11.26 -3.85 -2.71
CA LYS A 12 11.61 -4.35 -1.37
C LYS A 12 12.67 -3.48 -0.68
N LYS A 13 13.35 -2.62 -1.43
CA LYS A 13 14.29 -1.66 -0.84
C LYS A 13 13.56 -0.50 -0.21
N TYR A 14 12.40 -0.15 -0.78
CA TYR A 14 11.58 0.94 -0.29
C TYR A 14 10.58 0.48 0.76
N PHE A 15 9.99 -0.69 0.56
CA PHE A 15 8.95 -1.24 1.43
C PHE A 15 9.38 -2.54 2.09
N ASN A 16 8.97 -2.68 3.35
CA ASN A 16 9.05 -3.96 4.04
C ASN A 16 7.70 -4.66 3.81
N ILE A 17 7.72 -5.84 3.20
CA ILE A 17 6.50 -6.61 2.95
C ILE A 17 6.17 -7.40 4.19
N ILE A 18 5.07 -7.04 4.85
CA ILE A 18 4.65 -7.67 6.12
C ILE A 18 3.88 -8.95 5.86
N ALA A 19 2.94 -8.90 4.91
CA ALA A 19 2.12 -10.05 4.54
C ALA A 19 1.68 -9.89 3.10
N VAL A 20 1.58 -10.98 2.38
CA VAL A 20 1.15 -10.95 0.97
C VAL A 20 0.45 -12.24 0.60
N ASN A 21 -0.69 -12.11 -0.08
CA ASN A 21 -1.33 -13.20 -0.78
C ASN A 21 -2.03 -12.62 -2.02
N GLU A 22 -2.83 -13.42 -2.69
CA GLU A 22 -3.42 -13.04 -3.98
C GLU A 22 -4.41 -11.88 -3.89
N TYR A 23 -4.96 -11.61 -2.72
CA TYR A 23 -5.99 -10.59 -2.53
C TYR A 23 -5.59 -9.49 -1.58
N ASP A 24 -4.57 -9.71 -0.75
CA ASP A 24 -4.21 -8.82 0.33
C ASP A 24 -2.71 -8.61 0.39
N VAL A 25 -2.28 -7.36 0.42
CA VAL A 25 -0.87 -7.01 0.56
C VAL A 25 -0.74 -5.99 1.68
N THR A 26 0.09 -6.28 2.67
CA THR A 26 0.41 -5.35 3.74
C THR A 26 1.88 -4.98 3.62
N ILE A 27 2.15 -3.68 3.47
CA ILE A 27 3.51 -3.16 3.35
C ILE A 27 3.71 -2.04 4.37
N MET A 28 4.98 -1.82 4.71
CA MET A 28 5.38 -0.73 5.58
C MET A 28 6.47 0.07 4.88
N SER A 29 6.33 1.40 4.84
CA SER A 29 7.39 2.25 4.32
C SER A 29 8.58 2.22 5.27
N ARG A 30 9.78 1.95 4.75
CA ARG A 30 10.99 1.98 5.56
C ARG A 30 11.39 3.40 5.93
N ASN A 31 10.87 4.39 5.19
CA ASN A 31 11.21 5.79 5.42
C ASN A 31 10.35 6.44 6.49
N THR A 32 9.08 6.11 6.56
CA THR A 32 8.13 6.75 7.49
C THR A 32 7.63 5.82 8.57
N GLY A 33 7.74 4.51 8.38
CA GLY A 33 7.16 3.53 9.30
C GLY A 33 5.64 3.41 9.19
N HIS A 34 5.04 4.05 8.19
CA HIS A 34 3.59 3.95 7.98
C HIS A 34 3.23 2.62 7.36
N PHE A 35 2.08 2.09 7.75
CA PHE A 35 1.56 0.81 7.25
C PHE A 35 0.48 1.07 6.21
N TRP A 36 0.48 0.25 5.16
CA TRP A 36 -0.52 0.29 4.10
C TRP A 36 -1.05 -1.13 3.86
N TYR A 37 -2.36 -1.24 3.87
CA TYR A 37 -3.05 -2.48 3.55
C TYR A 37 -3.77 -2.30 2.22
N LEU A 38 -3.43 -3.14 1.24
CA LEU A 38 -3.94 -3.07 -0.13
C LEU A 38 -4.79 -4.29 -0.38
N HIS A 39 -6.08 -4.09 -0.61
CA HIS A 39 -7.05 -5.17 -0.77
C HIS A 39 -7.65 -5.18 -2.17
N ASN A 40 -7.68 -6.35 -2.81
CA ASN A 40 -8.35 -6.53 -4.09
C ASN A 40 -9.70 -7.23 -3.84
N PRO A 41 -10.82 -6.49 -3.96
CA PRO A 41 -12.14 -7.06 -3.69
C PRO A 41 -12.67 -7.79 -4.93
N GLU A 42 -12.06 -8.80 -5.41
CA GLU A 42 -12.49 -9.59 -6.57
C GLU A 42 -13.89 -9.28 -7.11
N TYR A 43 -14.84 -9.07 -6.23
CA TYR A 43 -16.23 -8.85 -6.56
C TYR A 43 -16.83 -7.79 -5.63
N PRO A 44 -17.65 -6.84 -6.14
CA PRO A 44 -18.04 -6.68 -7.55
C PRO A 44 -17.06 -5.89 -8.40
N GLU A 45 -16.01 -5.29 -7.82
CA GLU A 45 -15.08 -4.39 -8.50
C GLU A 45 -13.76 -5.07 -8.82
N ARG A 46 -13.83 -6.08 -9.66
CA ARG A 46 -12.66 -6.85 -10.06
C ARG A 46 -11.56 -5.95 -10.62
N GLY A 47 -10.34 -6.15 -10.14
CA GLY A 47 -9.19 -5.37 -10.58
C GLY A 47 -8.93 -4.11 -9.79
N THR A 48 -9.89 -3.65 -9.01
CA THR A 48 -9.75 -2.47 -8.16
C THR A 48 -8.94 -2.81 -6.92
N VAL A 49 -8.18 -1.83 -6.42
CA VAL A 49 -7.42 -1.97 -5.18
C VAL A 49 -7.91 -0.93 -4.19
N ILE A 50 -8.29 -1.39 -3.00
CA ILE A 50 -8.71 -0.50 -1.92
C ILE A 50 -7.53 -0.33 -0.97
N LEU A 51 -7.15 0.93 -0.71
CA LEU A 51 -6.01 1.27 0.13
C LEU A 51 -6.47 1.70 1.51
N PHE A 52 -5.90 1.07 2.54
CA PHE A 52 -6.08 1.45 3.93
C PHE A 52 -4.72 1.86 4.50
N HIS A 53 -4.72 2.84 5.38
CA HIS A 53 -3.50 3.47 5.89
C HIS A 53 -3.54 3.58 7.40
N ARG A 54 -2.40 3.42 8.06
CA ARG A 54 -2.22 3.75 9.48
C ARG A 54 -0.79 4.24 9.70
N HIS A 55 -0.62 5.18 10.62
CA HIS A 55 0.67 5.81 10.86
C HIS A 55 1.62 4.94 11.69
N ASN A 56 1.08 4.02 12.48
CA ASN A 56 1.91 3.09 13.25
C ASN A 56 1.09 1.85 13.60
N GLY A 57 1.76 0.83 14.15
CA GLY A 57 1.11 -0.45 14.45
C GLY A 57 0.08 -0.43 15.56
N CYS A 58 -0.02 0.67 16.32
CA CYS A 58 -0.96 0.80 17.43
C CYS A 58 -2.28 1.45 17.02
N LEU A 59 -2.34 2.06 15.85
CA LEU A 59 -3.54 2.74 15.35
C LEU A 59 -4.34 1.83 14.43
N PRO A 60 -5.67 1.99 14.38
CA PRO A 60 -6.47 1.24 13.41
C PRO A 60 -6.22 1.75 12.00
N TYR A 61 -6.42 0.88 11.01
CA TYR A 61 -6.41 1.30 9.61
C TYR A 61 -7.62 2.18 9.34
N HIS A 62 -7.45 3.15 8.42
CA HIS A 62 -8.56 3.92 7.90
C HIS A 62 -8.53 3.86 6.37
N PHE A 63 -9.69 3.97 5.75
CA PHE A 63 -9.82 4.00 4.29
C PHE A 63 -9.10 5.22 3.74
N GLN A 64 -8.28 5.01 2.70
CA GLN A 64 -7.53 6.10 2.07
C GLN A 64 -8.06 6.44 0.68
N ARG A 65 -8.11 5.46 -0.22
CA ARG A 65 -8.64 5.66 -1.57
C ARG A 65 -8.71 4.33 -2.33
N ARG A 66 -9.24 4.40 -3.56
CA ARG A 66 -9.27 3.27 -4.49
C ARG A 66 -8.34 3.56 -5.65
N GLU A 67 -7.71 2.52 -6.16
CA GLU A 67 -6.87 2.58 -7.36
C GLU A 67 -7.26 1.46 -8.31
N ASN A 68 -6.83 1.58 -9.58
CA ASN A 68 -7.21 0.64 -10.61
C ASN A 68 -6.31 -0.60 -10.70
N SER A 69 -5.14 -0.56 -10.07
CA SER A 69 -4.21 -1.68 -10.08
C SER A 69 -3.27 -1.60 -8.89
N LEU A 70 -2.58 -2.72 -8.61
CA LEU A 70 -1.58 -2.74 -7.55
C LEU A 70 -0.43 -1.76 -7.87
N ARG A 71 -0.03 -1.68 -9.12
CA ARG A 71 1.04 -0.78 -9.54
C ARG A 71 0.70 0.68 -9.26
N THR A 72 -0.51 1.12 -9.64
CA THR A 72 -0.93 2.51 -9.38
C THR A 72 -1.13 2.75 -7.88
N ALA A 73 -1.59 1.74 -7.14
CA ALA A 73 -1.73 1.84 -5.69
C ALA A 73 -0.37 2.07 -5.02
N VAL A 74 0.64 1.28 -5.37
CA VAL A 74 1.98 1.43 -4.80
C VAL A 74 2.60 2.77 -5.19
N ARG A 75 2.35 3.22 -6.40
CA ARG A 75 2.82 4.55 -6.86
C ARG A 75 2.20 5.65 -5.99
N TYR A 76 0.92 5.56 -5.71
CA TYR A 76 0.25 6.52 -4.84
C TYR A 76 0.85 6.50 -3.43
N VAL A 77 1.09 5.31 -2.88
CA VAL A 77 1.69 5.15 -1.55
C VAL A 77 3.04 5.84 -1.50
N ARG A 78 3.88 5.67 -2.53
CA ARG A 78 5.20 6.31 -2.58
C ARG A 78 5.10 7.83 -2.63
N LYS A 79 4.15 8.37 -3.38
CA LYS A 79 3.94 9.82 -3.44
C LYS A 79 3.49 10.36 -2.09
N HIS A 80 2.56 9.67 -1.44
CA HIS A 80 2.07 10.06 -0.12
C HIS A 80 3.20 10.01 0.91
N ASP A 81 4.02 8.98 0.83
CA ASP A 81 5.16 8.80 1.72
C ASP A 81 6.17 9.93 1.57
N ARG A 82 6.47 10.33 0.33
CA ARG A 82 7.36 11.47 0.06
C ARG A 82 6.80 12.76 0.62
N TYR A 83 5.51 12.96 0.50
CA TYR A 83 4.84 14.15 1.03
C TYR A 83 5.01 14.19 2.55
N GLN A 84 4.80 13.07 3.24
CA GLN A 84 4.96 12.98 4.68
C GLN A 84 6.40 13.27 5.10
N MET A 85 7.38 12.76 4.37
CA MET A 85 8.79 13.01 4.64
C MET A 85 9.13 14.50 4.51
N ASN A 86 8.61 15.16 3.48
CA ASN A 86 8.85 16.58 3.27
C ASN A 86 8.22 17.44 4.36
N GLU A 87 7.02 17.07 4.81
CA GLU A 87 6.36 17.78 5.90
C GLU A 87 7.15 17.66 7.21
N ARG A 88 7.75 16.50 7.46
CA ARG A 88 8.55 16.27 8.67
C ARG A 88 9.85 17.07 8.69
N LYS A 89 10.35 17.48 7.53
CA LYS A 89 11.60 18.25 7.44
C LYS A 89 11.39 19.73 7.72
N ARG A 90 10.17 20.17 7.86
CA ARG A 90 9.84 21.55 8.23
C ARG A 90 9.76 21.67 9.75
#